data_fc93d182ab1728ac74aa3e73bc23e355
#
_entry.id   fc93d182ab1728ac74aa3e73bc23e355
#
_cell.length_a   1.000
_cell.length_b   1.000
_cell.length_c   1.000
_cell.angle_alpha   90.00
_cell.angle_beta   90.00
_cell.angle_gamma   90.00
#
_symmetry.space_group_name_H-M   'P 1'
#
loop_
_entity.id
_entity.type
_entity.pdbx_description
1 polymer ?
#
loop_
_entity_poly.entity_id
_entity_poly.type
_entity_poly.pdbx_seq_one_letter_code
_entity_poly.pdbx_strand_id
1 'polypeptide(L)'
;MKRVLRHTACLLLLGCLSGMPVAHAESPFIVGIATHLMNFDRKLKQPLDLTAQAGFNSVKDDAFWSTAAPYPHELRITDNWRNYLTIARELEMSRLAILGYSTYFHDNKKPRDPVVMSAFLNYVDYVTRQLGNRISYYEIWNEWDLEASDDPQLALDYVTLVQKTVPVIRKNTRNVTGPQAKILAGSVTPDGMRFGFADPLIESGALDLVDGLSVHPYVHCSATDGNTPEAWVGWMTDYEQYIRTKAGRDVPIYLTEMGWPSHQGPCGKSETTQALYMARIYFLARTIPNVKGMWWFDLYNDGPDRYDQEHNFGLLNEDLSPKPAYIMMKAIAPVVRDFTYDAQASSLEQNLYQLHFTKGNERVLVAWAIGKPRDVQVVSQASMNGPVRMIDTAYAERGEVDSRQSWRCEGGQCSASINLINFPKIIRLSPVSHGGQMARKE
;
A
#
# COMPACT_ATOMS: atom_id res chain seq x y z
N MET A 1 -83.62 25.93 11.74
CA MET A 1 -82.68 25.95 10.63
C MET A 1 -81.25 25.71 11.18
N LYS A 2 -80.77 24.48 11.12
CA LYS A 2 -79.44 24.07 11.64
C LYS A 2 -78.52 23.86 10.45
N ARG A 3 -77.42 24.66 10.36
CA ARG A 3 -76.36 24.50 9.39
C ARG A 3 -75.38 23.47 9.87
N VAL A 4 -75.13 22.43 9.06
CA VAL A 4 -74.12 21.39 9.27
C VAL A 4 -72.83 21.88 8.62
N LEU A 5 -71.74 22.06 9.39
CA LEU A 5 -70.39 22.24 8.91
C LEU A 5 -69.77 20.87 8.59
N ARG A 6 -69.35 20.69 7.33
CA ARG A 6 -68.50 19.58 6.91
C ARG A 6 -67.01 19.94 7.11
N HIS A 7 -66.32 19.20 7.95
CA HIS A 7 -64.86 19.30 8.07
C HIS A 7 -64.23 18.31 7.10
N THR A 8 -63.47 18.85 6.16
CA THR A 8 -62.62 18.08 5.23
C THR A 8 -61.26 17.91 5.89
N ALA A 9 -60.90 16.68 6.28
CA ALA A 9 -59.57 16.35 6.80
C ALA A 9 -58.62 16.12 5.65
N CYS A 10 -57.62 16.97 5.53
CA CYS A 10 -56.49 16.81 4.59
C CYS A 10 -55.46 15.89 5.24
N LEU A 11 -55.28 14.65 4.77
CA LEU A 11 -54.21 13.76 5.14
C LEU A 11 -52.94 14.20 4.41
N LEU A 12 -51.98 14.74 5.15
CA LEU A 12 -50.62 14.94 4.70
C LEU A 12 -49.86 13.59 4.79
N LEU A 13 -49.61 12.98 3.64
CA LEU A 13 -48.68 11.86 3.53
C LEU A 13 -47.24 12.42 3.61
N LEU A 14 -46.59 12.31 4.77
CA LEU A 14 -45.15 12.46 4.90
C LEU A 14 -44.47 11.21 4.28
N GLY A 15 -43.98 11.36 3.07
CA GLY A 15 -43.09 10.39 2.45
C GLY A 15 -41.74 10.39 3.16
N CYS A 16 -41.44 9.33 3.91
CA CYS A 16 -40.08 9.03 4.36
C CYS A 16 -39.21 8.68 3.16
N LEU A 17 -38.49 9.66 2.65
CA LEU A 17 -37.34 9.42 1.78
C LEU A 17 -36.22 8.80 2.66
N SER A 18 -36.21 7.48 2.76
CA SER A 18 -35.04 6.74 3.25
C SER A 18 -33.90 7.00 2.26
N GLY A 19 -33.00 7.93 2.63
CA GLY A 19 -31.77 8.14 1.90
C GLY A 19 -30.99 6.81 1.84
N MET A 20 -30.88 6.25 0.65
CA MET A 20 -29.93 5.15 0.42
C MET A 20 -28.54 5.68 0.80
N PRO A 21 -27.74 4.93 1.57
CA PRO A 21 -26.37 5.32 1.83
C PRO A 21 -25.64 5.42 0.49
N VAL A 22 -25.14 6.62 0.18
CA VAL A 22 -24.22 6.79 -0.95
C VAL A 22 -23.00 5.93 -0.62
N ALA A 23 -22.85 4.82 -1.33
CA ALA A 23 -21.65 4.01 -1.24
C ALA A 23 -20.48 4.92 -1.69
N HIS A 24 -19.70 5.39 -0.72
CA HIS A 24 -18.45 6.05 -1.04
C HIS A 24 -17.60 4.99 -1.75
N ALA A 25 -17.23 5.26 -3.00
CA ALA A 25 -16.26 4.43 -3.70
C ALA A 25 -15.01 4.36 -2.82
N GLU A 26 -14.64 3.15 -2.40
CA GLU A 26 -13.38 2.96 -1.67
C GLU A 26 -12.23 3.55 -2.48
N SER A 27 -11.36 4.29 -1.81
CA SER A 27 -10.14 4.79 -2.45
C SER A 27 -9.34 3.58 -2.98
N PRO A 28 -8.76 3.68 -4.19
CA PRO A 28 -7.95 2.60 -4.74
C PRO A 28 -6.87 2.17 -3.73
N PHE A 29 -6.58 0.87 -3.72
CA PHE A 29 -5.48 0.35 -2.90
C PHE A 29 -4.15 0.97 -3.34
N ILE A 30 -3.32 1.35 -2.37
CA ILE A 30 -2.03 1.93 -2.67
C ILE A 30 -1.04 0.81 -3.01
N VAL A 31 -0.57 0.82 -4.25
CA VAL A 31 0.55 0.00 -4.70
C VAL A 31 1.76 0.92 -4.75
N GLY A 32 2.49 0.98 -3.65
CA GLY A 32 3.58 1.92 -3.44
C GLY A 32 4.96 1.28 -3.52
N ILE A 33 6.00 2.13 -3.60
CA ILE A 33 7.40 1.70 -3.60
C ILE A 33 8.29 2.76 -2.94
N ALA A 34 9.29 2.31 -2.15
CA ALA A 34 10.36 3.17 -1.67
C ALA A 34 11.38 3.42 -2.79
N THR A 35 11.86 4.67 -2.92
CA THR A 35 12.64 5.06 -4.11
C THR A 35 14.07 5.52 -3.80
N HIS A 36 14.37 6.03 -2.62
CA HIS A 36 15.67 6.58 -2.22
C HIS A 36 16.26 7.61 -3.19
N LEU A 37 15.39 8.39 -3.86
CA LEU A 37 15.79 9.33 -4.91
C LEU A 37 15.83 10.79 -4.44
N MET A 38 15.05 11.16 -3.41
CA MET A 38 14.92 12.56 -3.01
C MET A 38 16.24 13.17 -2.51
N ASN A 39 17.06 12.39 -1.83
CA ASN A 39 18.25 12.90 -1.13
C ASN A 39 19.56 12.73 -1.91
N PHE A 40 19.53 12.06 -3.03
CA PHE A 40 20.72 11.80 -3.85
C PHE A 40 20.65 12.55 -5.17
N ASP A 41 21.78 13.07 -5.63
CA ASP A 41 21.89 13.72 -6.94
C ASP A 41 21.93 12.66 -8.05
N ARG A 42 20.76 12.14 -8.38
CA ARG A 42 20.54 11.10 -9.40
C ARG A 42 19.60 11.60 -10.50
N LYS A 43 19.67 10.97 -11.67
CA LYS A 43 18.67 11.21 -12.74
C LYS A 43 17.31 10.69 -12.29
N LEU A 44 16.39 11.59 -11.95
CA LEU A 44 15.09 11.25 -11.37
C LEU A 44 14.10 10.67 -12.38
N LYS A 45 14.14 11.17 -13.64
CA LYS A 45 13.06 10.87 -14.60
C LYS A 45 12.99 9.40 -14.97
N GLN A 46 14.10 8.78 -15.31
CA GLN A 46 14.11 7.37 -15.77
C GLN A 46 13.60 6.40 -14.69
N PRO A 47 14.10 6.42 -13.43
CA PRO A 47 13.58 5.51 -12.41
C PRO A 47 12.11 5.78 -12.06
N LEU A 48 11.65 7.04 -12.05
CA LEU A 48 10.23 7.35 -11.81
C LEU A 48 9.34 6.93 -12.98
N ASP A 49 9.79 7.06 -14.24
CA ASP A 49 9.08 6.52 -15.39
C ASP A 49 8.94 4.99 -15.31
N LEU A 50 10.01 4.29 -14.93
CA LEU A 50 9.97 2.83 -14.71
C LEU A 50 9.01 2.45 -13.57
N THR A 51 8.97 3.22 -12.50
CA THR A 51 8.03 3.05 -11.39
C THR A 51 6.58 3.11 -11.89
N ALA A 52 6.22 4.15 -12.64
CA ALA A 52 4.88 4.29 -13.20
C ALA A 52 4.55 3.16 -14.21
N GLN A 53 5.52 2.78 -15.07
CA GLN A 53 5.37 1.68 -16.02
C GLN A 53 5.15 0.31 -15.36
N ALA A 54 5.68 0.11 -14.16
CA ALA A 54 5.41 -1.09 -13.36
C ALA A 54 4.02 -1.10 -12.73
N GLY A 55 3.28 0.02 -12.80
CA GLY A 55 1.91 0.13 -12.30
C GLY A 55 1.80 0.63 -10.86
N PHE A 56 2.91 1.10 -10.25
CA PHE A 56 2.86 1.77 -8.95
C PHE A 56 2.08 3.10 -9.05
N ASN A 57 1.27 3.37 -8.04
CA ASN A 57 0.49 4.62 -7.94
C ASN A 57 0.95 5.49 -6.76
N SER A 58 2.02 5.11 -6.08
CA SER A 58 2.60 5.85 -4.98
C SER A 58 4.11 5.64 -4.88
N VAL A 59 4.82 6.70 -4.54
CA VAL A 59 6.23 6.66 -4.20
C VAL A 59 6.44 7.10 -2.77
N LYS A 60 7.42 6.50 -2.10
CA LYS A 60 7.86 6.83 -0.74
C LYS A 60 9.32 7.23 -0.77
N ASP A 61 9.65 8.28 -0.03
CA ASP A 61 11.04 8.70 0.16
C ASP A 61 11.19 9.48 1.48
N ASP A 62 12.44 9.72 1.88
CA ASP A 62 12.76 10.38 3.13
C ASP A 62 12.93 11.87 2.93
N ALA A 63 12.19 12.69 3.68
CA ALA A 63 12.48 14.10 3.83
C ALA A 63 13.49 14.31 4.96
N PHE A 64 14.75 13.88 4.78
CA PHE A 64 15.76 13.90 5.83
C PHE A 64 15.90 15.28 6.49
N TRP A 65 15.82 15.29 7.82
CA TRP A 65 16.08 16.50 8.59
C TRP A 65 17.47 17.08 8.30
N SER A 66 18.48 16.22 8.20
CA SER A 66 19.86 16.63 7.85
C SER A 66 20.00 17.25 6.46
N THR A 67 19.17 16.82 5.46
CA THR A 67 19.13 17.45 4.14
C THR A 67 18.44 18.81 4.16
N ALA A 68 17.33 18.91 4.90
CA ALA A 68 16.59 20.17 5.07
C ALA A 68 17.32 21.17 5.97
N ALA A 69 18.11 20.68 6.95
CA ALA A 69 18.92 21.49 7.86
C ALA A 69 20.38 21.03 7.80
N PRO A 70 21.15 21.40 6.75
CA PRO A 70 22.54 20.96 6.60
C PRO A 70 23.48 21.62 7.63
N TYR A 71 23.07 22.75 8.17
CA TYR A 71 23.79 23.50 9.21
C TYR A 71 22.83 24.00 10.29
N PRO A 72 23.33 24.28 11.52
CA PRO A 72 22.52 24.93 12.54
C PRO A 72 21.90 26.23 12.00
N HIS A 73 20.59 26.43 12.24
CA HIS A 73 19.83 27.63 11.83
C HIS A 73 19.60 27.81 10.31
N GLU A 74 20.02 26.87 9.47
CA GLU A 74 19.71 26.89 8.04
C GLU A 74 18.63 25.86 7.71
N LEU A 75 17.55 26.30 7.06
CA LEU A 75 16.49 25.41 6.55
C LEU A 75 16.30 25.65 5.06
N ARG A 76 16.29 24.57 4.29
CA ARG A 76 16.11 24.62 2.84
C ARG A 76 15.31 23.44 2.30
N ILE A 77 14.72 23.62 1.13
CA ILE A 77 14.23 22.54 0.26
C ILE A 77 15.15 22.49 -0.96
N THR A 78 15.71 21.33 -1.21
CA THR A 78 16.61 21.15 -2.37
C THR A 78 15.85 21.16 -3.70
N ASP A 79 16.52 21.47 -4.78
CA ASP A 79 15.92 21.38 -6.12
C ASP A 79 15.63 19.93 -6.49
N ASN A 80 16.43 18.99 -6.00
CA ASN A 80 16.18 17.57 -6.19
C ASN A 80 14.84 17.16 -5.59
N TRP A 81 14.49 17.59 -4.36
CA TRP A 81 13.16 17.35 -3.76
C TRP A 81 12.04 17.96 -4.61
N ARG A 82 12.21 19.22 -5.07
CA ARG A 82 11.18 19.86 -5.91
C ARG A 82 10.97 19.12 -7.22
N ASN A 83 12.03 18.69 -7.87
CA ASN A 83 12.01 17.97 -9.14
C ASN A 83 11.38 16.58 -8.97
N TYR A 84 11.79 15.83 -7.94
CA TYR A 84 11.20 14.53 -7.60
C TYR A 84 9.68 14.62 -7.45
N LEU A 85 9.21 15.55 -6.62
CA LEU A 85 7.77 15.74 -6.37
C LEU A 85 7.01 16.20 -7.62
N THR A 86 7.67 16.98 -8.48
CA THR A 86 7.08 17.45 -9.75
C THR A 86 6.90 16.28 -10.71
N ILE A 87 7.93 15.48 -10.93
CA ILE A 87 7.87 14.32 -11.83
C ILE A 87 6.88 13.28 -11.29
N ALA A 88 6.90 12.96 -10.00
CA ALA A 88 5.96 12.02 -9.40
C ALA A 88 4.48 12.49 -9.56
N ARG A 89 4.23 13.79 -9.48
CA ARG A 89 2.90 14.37 -9.73
C ARG A 89 2.49 14.28 -11.20
N GLU A 90 3.41 14.56 -12.13
CA GLU A 90 3.16 14.43 -13.57
C GLU A 90 2.84 13.00 -13.99
N LEU A 91 3.40 12.03 -13.26
CA LEU A 91 3.11 10.60 -13.42
C LEU A 91 1.88 10.13 -12.59
N GLU A 92 1.12 11.07 -12.03
CA GLU A 92 -0.10 10.81 -11.24
C GLU A 92 0.11 9.91 -10.00
N MET A 93 1.35 9.80 -9.51
CA MET A 93 1.67 9.04 -8.31
C MET A 93 1.44 9.88 -7.05
N SER A 94 0.83 9.30 -6.02
CA SER A 94 0.83 9.88 -4.68
C SER A 94 2.22 9.84 -4.07
N ARG A 95 2.53 10.74 -3.12
CA ARG A 95 3.87 10.93 -2.56
C ARG A 95 3.78 10.79 -1.04
N LEU A 96 4.49 9.82 -0.48
CA LEU A 96 4.71 9.67 0.94
C LEU A 96 6.10 10.22 1.27
N ALA A 97 6.19 11.09 2.28
CA ALA A 97 7.45 11.59 2.79
C ALA A 97 7.56 11.30 4.29
N ILE A 98 8.63 10.64 4.68
CA ILE A 98 8.98 10.45 6.07
C ILE A 98 9.60 11.74 6.59
N LEU A 99 9.03 12.30 7.65
CA LEU A 99 9.62 13.40 8.41
C LEU A 99 10.48 12.80 9.52
N GLY A 100 11.77 12.74 9.30
CA GLY A 100 12.58 12.00 10.26
C GLY A 100 14.06 12.12 10.10
N TYR A 101 14.65 11.25 10.85
CA TYR A 101 16.06 11.11 11.16
C TYR A 101 16.62 12.33 11.90
N SER A 102 17.84 12.18 12.39
CA SER A 102 18.51 13.20 13.19
C SER A 102 19.50 14.01 12.38
N THR A 103 20.13 14.98 13.03
CA THR A 103 21.21 15.76 12.47
C THR A 103 22.46 15.61 13.34
N TYR A 104 23.64 15.71 12.72
CA TYR A 104 24.92 15.59 13.42
C TYR A 104 25.09 16.66 14.51
N PHE A 105 24.55 17.87 14.34
CA PHE A 105 24.64 18.94 15.33
C PHE A 105 23.65 18.80 16.49
N HIS A 106 22.82 17.75 16.46
CA HIS A 106 22.01 17.26 17.58
C HIS A 106 22.49 15.87 18.04
N ASP A 107 23.78 15.56 17.84
CA ASP A 107 24.42 14.29 18.22
C ASP A 107 23.71 13.05 17.64
N ASN A 108 23.02 13.19 16.51
CA ASN A 108 22.18 12.15 15.93
C ASN A 108 21.10 11.58 16.88
N LYS A 109 20.65 12.36 17.86
CA LYS A 109 19.65 11.93 18.84
C LYS A 109 18.23 12.07 18.31
N LYS A 110 17.37 11.17 18.76
CA LYS A 110 15.91 11.31 18.62
C LYS A 110 15.42 12.56 19.38
N PRO A 111 14.40 13.29 18.90
CA PRO A 111 13.88 14.50 19.53
C PRO A 111 13.07 14.18 20.82
N ARG A 112 13.75 13.70 21.85
CA ARG A 112 13.20 13.36 23.17
C ARG A 112 13.30 14.51 24.17
N ASP A 113 14.41 15.25 24.15
CA ASP A 113 14.57 16.42 25.01
C ASP A 113 13.93 17.69 24.40
N PRO A 114 13.61 18.71 25.21
CA PRO A 114 12.91 19.90 24.74
C PRO A 114 13.63 20.70 23.66
N VAL A 115 14.97 20.73 23.66
CA VAL A 115 15.77 21.51 22.71
C VAL A 115 15.74 20.84 21.35
N VAL A 116 16.04 19.53 21.27
CA VAL A 116 16.02 18.75 20.03
C VAL A 116 14.58 18.67 19.50
N MET A 117 13.57 18.51 20.39
CA MET A 117 12.15 18.54 20.01
C MET A 117 11.76 19.87 19.36
N SER A 118 12.16 20.99 19.93
CA SER A 118 11.88 22.32 19.37
C SER A 118 12.52 22.50 17.99
N ALA A 119 13.75 22.04 17.82
CA ALA A 119 14.48 22.09 16.55
C ALA A 119 13.82 21.19 15.50
N PHE A 120 13.39 19.98 15.88
CA PHE A 120 12.64 19.08 15.01
C PHE A 120 11.31 19.69 14.55
N LEU A 121 10.54 20.29 15.45
CA LEU A 121 9.29 20.96 15.11
C LEU A 121 9.49 22.16 14.18
N ASN A 122 10.59 22.90 14.30
CA ASN A 122 10.94 23.96 13.37
C ASN A 122 11.24 23.41 11.95
N TYR A 123 11.97 22.29 11.89
CA TYR A 123 12.16 21.58 10.62
C TYR A 123 10.83 21.12 10.03
N VAL A 124 9.97 20.47 10.80
CA VAL A 124 8.63 20.02 10.34
C VAL A 124 7.80 21.20 9.85
N ASP A 125 7.75 22.31 10.61
CA ASP A 125 7.02 23.53 10.18
C ASP A 125 7.54 24.04 8.84
N TYR A 126 8.86 24.12 8.69
CA TYR A 126 9.45 24.60 7.44
C TYR A 126 9.12 23.70 6.26
N VAL A 127 9.38 22.39 6.38
CA VAL A 127 9.17 21.42 5.29
C VAL A 127 7.70 21.37 4.90
N THR A 128 6.78 21.26 5.87
CA THR A 128 5.34 21.15 5.57
C THR A 128 4.75 22.45 5.04
N ARG A 129 5.27 23.62 5.43
CA ARG A 129 4.90 24.89 4.85
C ARG A 129 5.38 25.06 3.40
N GLN A 130 6.59 24.56 3.08
CA GLN A 130 7.16 24.65 1.74
C GLN A 130 6.55 23.62 0.77
N LEU A 131 6.28 22.42 1.24
CA LEU A 131 5.79 21.32 0.41
C LEU A 131 4.27 21.20 0.42
N GLY A 132 3.60 21.44 1.55
CA GLY A 132 2.15 21.42 1.69
C GLY A 132 1.53 20.13 1.14
N ASN A 133 0.45 20.28 0.35
CA ASN A 133 -0.25 19.17 -0.27
C ASN A 133 0.44 18.60 -1.54
N ARG A 134 1.67 19.04 -1.87
CA ARG A 134 2.51 18.30 -2.84
C ARG A 134 2.95 16.95 -2.31
N ILE A 135 2.94 16.76 -0.99
CA ILE A 135 3.04 15.49 -0.30
C ILE A 135 1.62 14.99 -0.03
N SER A 136 1.35 13.73 -0.33
CA SER A 136 0.03 13.10 -0.11
C SER A 136 -0.08 12.48 1.28
N TYR A 137 1.05 11.99 1.81
CA TYR A 137 1.17 11.35 3.11
C TYR A 137 2.44 11.85 3.80
N TYR A 138 2.31 12.39 4.99
CA TYR A 138 3.44 12.66 5.90
C TYR A 138 3.50 11.55 6.94
N GLU A 139 4.62 10.86 7.02
CA GLU A 139 4.89 9.86 8.06
C GLU A 139 5.80 10.45 9.12
N ILE A 140 5.42 10.30 10.40
CA ILE A 140 6.15 10.88 11.51
C ILE A 140 7.22 9.90 11.98
N TRP A 141 8.48 10.20 11.65
CA TRP A 141 9.66 9.39 11.95
C TRP A 141 9.69 8.05 11.20
N ASN A 142 10.83 7.35 11.30
CA ASN A 142 11.04 6.00 10.79
C ASN A 142 11.51 5.10 11.92
N GLU A 143 10.81 3.98 12.15
CA GLU A 143 11.22 2.92 13.07
C GLU A 143 11.74 3.44 14.43
N TRP A 144 10.90 4.23 15.08
CA TRP A 144 11.27 4.81 16.39
C TRP A 144 11.58 3.74 17.43
N ASP A 145 10.98 2.56 17.28
CA ASP A 145 11.09 1.40 18.14
C ASP A 145 12.32 0.52 17.90
N LEU A 146 13.12 0.80 16.87
CA LEU A 146 14.21 -0.08 16.41
C LEU A 146 15.26 -0.38 17.48
N GLU A 147 15.57 0.57 18.38
CA GLU A 147 16.64 0.42 19.38
C GLU A 147 16.18 -0.29 20.65
N ALA A 148 14.90 -0.17 21.02
CA ALA A 148 14.34 -0.72 22.25
C ALA A 148 12.81 -0.82 22.11
N SER A 149 12.34 -1.74 21.29
CA SER A 149 10.91 -1.88 20.96
C SER A 149 10.05 -2.28 22.16
N ASP A 150 10.62 -2.88 23.17
CA ASP A 150 10.00 -3.28 24.45
C ASP A 150 10.14 -2.25 25.57
N ASP A 151 10.77 -1.08 25.32
CA ASP A 151 10.88 0.01 26.29
C ASP A 151 9.59 0.86 26.32
N PRO A 152 8.77 0.79 27.39
CA PRO A 152 7.56 1.60 27.48
C PRO A 152 7.82 3.12 27.44
N GLN A 153 8.98 3.59 27.93
CA GLN A 153 9.32 5.00 27.87
C GLN A 153 9.57 5.47 26.45
N LEU A 154 10.20 4.63 25.63
CA LEU A 154 10.43 4.94 24.22
C LEU A 154 9.10 5.13 23.46
N ALA A 155 8.11 4.29 23.73
CA ALA A 155 6.78 4.42 23.15
C ALA A 155 6.04 5.70 23.63
N LEU A 156 6.17 6.09 24.91
CA LEU A 156 5.60 7.33 25.44
C LEU A 156 6.27 8.59 24.85
N ASP A 157 7.57 8.52 24.62
CA ASP A 157 8.29 9.60 23.94
C ASP A 157 7.82 9.77 22.49
N TYR A 158 7.52 8.66 21.82
CA TYR A 158 6.92 8.69 20.47
C TYR A 158 5.51 9.29 20.48
N VAL A 159 4.67 8.94 21.46
CA VAL A 159 3.37 9.60 21.67
C VAL A 159 3.55 11.12 21.76
N THR A 160 4.53 11.58 22.57
CA THR A 160 4.83 13.02 22.72
C THR A 160 5.24 13.65 21.37
N LEU A 161 6.06 12.96 20.59
CA LEU A 161 6.46 13.41 19.26
C LEU A 161 5.25 13.58 18.35
N VAL A 162 4.38 12.57 18.27
CA VAL A 162 3.15 12.61 17.44
C VAL A 162 2.24 13.75 17.85
N GLN A 163 1.93 13.87 19.15
CA GLN A 163 1.06 14.92 19.68
C GLN A 163 1.56 16.34 19.37
N LYS A 164 2.87 16.55 19.36
CA LYS A 164 3.47 17.86 19.03
C LYS A 164 3.60 18.11 17.54
N THR A 165 3.84 17.07 16.74
CA THR A 165 4.11 17.20 15.30
C THR A 165 2.82 17.34 14.48
N VAL A 166 1.75 16.60 14.81
CA VAL A 166 0.47 16.63 14.07
C VAL A 166 -0.12 18.04 13.94
N PRO A 167 -0.23 18.85 15.00
CA PRO A 167 -0.76 20.22 14.89
C PRO A 167 0.03 21.09 13.91
N VAL A 168 1.36 20.90 13.85
CA VAL A 168 2.24 21.66 12.93
C VAL A 168 1.95 21.28 11.47
N ILE A 169 1.88 19.97 11.18
CA ILE A 169 1.55 19.50 9.83
C ILE A 169 0.15 19.97 9.42
N ARG A 170 -0.86 19.78 10.28
CA ARG A 170 -2.25 20.18 10.00
C ARG A 170 -2.39 21.67 9.71
N LYS A 171 -1.70 22.53 10.48
CA LYS A 171 -1.67 23.98 10.26
C LYS A 171 -1.22 24.32 8.83
N ASN A 172 -0.21 23.65 8.32
CA ASN A 172 0.43 23.96 7.05
C ASN A 172 -0.24 23.31 5.83
N THR A 173 -1.10 22.29 6.05
CA THR A 173 -1.77 21.54 4.97
C THR A 173 -3.28 21.83 4.86
N ARG A 174 -3.90 22.44 5.87
CA ARG A 174 -5.38 22.61 5.95
C ARG A 174 -5.96 23.51 4.88
N ASN A 175 -5.29 24.60 4.52
CA ASN A 175 -5.82 25.64 3.63
C ASN A 175 -5.11 25.70 2.28
N VAL A 176 -4.53 24.58 1.85
CA VAL A 176 -3.82 24.48 0.57
C VAL A 176 -4.74 23.83 -0.46
N THR A 177 -4.68 24.31 -1.70
CA THR A 177 -5.49 23.77 -2.81
C THR A 177 -5.22 22.29 -3.04
N GLY A 178 -6.27 21.52 -3.28
CA GLY A 178 -6.20 20.08 -3.52
C GLY A 178 -6.57 19.23 -2.30
N PRO A 179 -6.49 17.89 -2.40
CA PRO A 179 -6.75 16.98 -1.29
C PRO A 179 -5.79 17.25 -0.12
N GLN A 180 -6.34 17.29 1.09
CA GLN A 180 -5.51 17.45 2.28
C GLN A 180 -4.56 16.27 2.45
N ALA A 181 -3.29 16.55 2.77
CA ALA A 181 -2.32 15.52 3.07
C ALA A 181 -2.75 14.72 4.31
N LYS A 182 -2.60 13.41 4.23
CA LYS A 182 -2.79 12.48 5.34
C LYS A 182 -1.53 12.43 6.21
N ILE A 183 -1.72 12.15 7.49
CA ILE A 183 -0.64 11.98 8.45
C ILE A 183 -0.65 10.54 8.93
N LEU A 184 0.49 9.87 8.85
CA LEU A 184 0.70 8.51 9.36
C LEU A 184 1.63 8.57 10.56
N ALA A 185 1.38 7.71 11.53
CA ALA A 185 2.26 7.50 12.67
C ALA A 185 2.42 6.02 12.93
N GLY A 186 3.58 5.65 13.45
CA GLY A 186 3.95 4.27 13.75
C GLY A 186 5.28 3.92 13.12
N SER A 187 5.28 3.56 11.83
CA SER A 187 6.47 2.99 11.18
C SER A 187 7.07 1.86 12.02
N VAL A 188 6.15 1.03 12.59
CA VAL A 188 6.48 0.08 13.67
C VAL A 188 7.16 -1.14 13.09
N THR A 189 8.32 -1.50 13.64
CA THR A 189 9.06 -2.72 13.24
C THR A 189 8.33 -3.99 13.66
N PRO A 190 8.72 -5.18 13.14
CA PRO A 190 8.14 -6.45 13.57
C PRO A 190 8.25 -6.68 15.09
N ASP A 191 9.36 -6.27 15.70
CA ASP A 191 9.55 -6.39 17.16
C ASP A 191 8.62 -5.44 17.91
N GLY A 192 8.55 -4.18 17.50
CA GLY A 192 7.57 -3.25 18.07
C GLY A 192 6.13 -3.71 17.95
N MET A 193 5.77 -4.35 16.82
CA MET A 193 4.44 -4.96 16.65
C MET A 193 4.19 -6.07 17.67
N ARG A 194 5.19 -6.91 17.97
CA ARG A 194 5.09 -8.00 18.97
C ARG A 194 5.03 -7.49 20.40
N PHE A 195 5.77 -6.42 20.71
CA PHE A 195 5.83 -5.83 22.05
C PHE A 195 4.72 -4.80 22.32
N GLY A 196 3.84 -4.52 21.36
CA GLY A 196 2.74 -3.60 21.56
C GLY A 196 3.16 -2.13 21.55
N PHE A 197 4.16 -1.76 20.76
CA PHE A 197 4.64 -0.37 20.64
C PHE A 197 3.55 0.63 20.27
N ALA A 198 2.52 0.20 19.51
CA ALA A 198 1.37 1.05 19.15
C ALA A 198 0.38 1.27 20.32
N ASP A 199 0.46 0.51 21.40
CA ASP A 199 -0.50 0.57 22.50
C ASP A 199 -0.60 1.93 23.16
N PRO A 200 0.50 2.59 23.54
CA PRO A 200 0.44 3.95 24.09
C PRO A 200 -0.12 4.99 23.13
N LEU A 201 0.04 4.82 21.80
CA LEU A 201 -0.61 5.70 20.81
C LEU A 201 -2.13 5.60 20.88
N ILE A 202 -2.65 4.38 21.06
CA ILE A 202 -4.09 4.10 21.19
C ILE A 202 -4.58 4.66 22.55
N GLU A 203 -3.95 4.27 23.63
CA GLU A 203 -4.37 4.57 25.01
C GLU A 203 -4.34 6.06 25.34
N SER A 204 -3.41 6.81 24.74
CA SER A 204 -3.31 8.26 24.91
C SER A 204 -4.22 9.07 23.97
N GLY A 205 -4.90 8.42 23.04
CA GLY A 205 -5.66 9.10 21.97
C GLY A 205 -4.78 9.74 20.89
N ALA A 206 -3.46 9.54 20.90
CA ALA A 206 -2.58 10.08 19.86
C ALA A 206 -2.85 9.48 18.48
N LEU A 207 -3.32 8.23 18.42
CA LEU A 207 -3.74 7.59 17.17
C LEU A 207 -4.98 8.26 16.54
N ASP A 208 -5.82 8.96 17.32
CA ASP A 208 -6.98 9.69 16.80
C ASP A 208 -6.62 11.01 16.12
N LEU A 209 -5.40 11.49 16.31
CA LEU A 209 -4.90 12.71 15.69
C LEU A 209 -4.42 12.49 14.25
N VAL A 210 -4.13 11.23 13.88
CA VAL A 210 -3.56 10.84 12.57
C VAL A 210 -4.58 10.13 11.69
N ASP A 211 -4.25 9.95 10.41
CA ASP A 211 -5.14 9.31 9.42
C ASP A 211 -4.90 7.80 9.30
N GLY A 212 -3.93 7.26 10.00
CA GLY A 212 -3.66 5.83 10.07
C GLY A 212 -2.37 5.47 10.78
N LEU A 213 -2.31 4.18 11.14
CA LEU A 213 -1.14 3.52 11.69
C LEU A 213 -0.26 3.00 10.55
N SER A 214 1.04 3.29 10.60
CA SER A 214 2.01 2.70 9.67
C SER A 214 2.85 1.62 10.35
N VAL A 215 3.17 0.57 9.60
CA VAL A 215 3.95 -0.58 10.06
C VAL A 215 4.89 -1.10 8.99
N HIS A 216 5.98 -1.73 9.42
CA HIS A 216 7.00 -2.39 8.59
C HIS A 216 7.03 -3.90 8.88
N PRO A 217 6.04 -4.68 8.42
CA PRO A 217 5.83 -6.06 8.88
C PRO A 217 6.74 -7.06 8.16
N TYR A 218 8.06 -6.85 8.21
CA TYR A 218 9.04 -7.74 7.61
C TYR A 218 9.08 -9.11 8.30
N VAL A 219 9.16 -10.17 7.49
CA VAL A 219 9.30 -11.55 7.97
C VAL A 219 10.43 -12.32 7.25
N HIS A 220 11.23 -11.66 6.43
CA HIS A 220 12.19 -12.33 5.54
C HIS A 220 13.27 -13.16 6.26
N CYS A 221 13.57 -12.88 7.52
CA CYS A 221 14.45 -13.68 8.37
C CYS A 221 13.76 -14.20 9.63
N SER A 222 12.43 -14.08 9.73
CA SER A 222 11.72 -14.54 10.91
C SER A 222 11.76 -16.06 11.04
N ALA A 223 12.17 -16.53 12.21
CA ALA A 223 12.08 -17.93 12.57
C ALA A 223 10.71 -18.32 13.17
N THR A 224 9.96 -17.32 13.70
CA THR A 224 8.71 -17.53 14.42
C THR A 224 7.49 -17.33 13.55
N ASP A 225 7.51 -16.33 12.65
CA ASP A 225 6.32 -15.94 11.90
C ASP A 225 6.26 -16.57 10.49
N GLY A 226 7.15 -17.51 10.23
CA GLY A 226 7.27 -18.15 8.93
C GLY A 226 7.67 -17.16 7.83
N ASN A 227 8.67 -17.47 7.07
CA ASN A 227 9.30 -16.59 6.07
C ASN A 227 8.57 -16.69 4.70
N THR A 228 7.25 -16.67 4.69
CA THR A 228 6.42 -16.77 3.47
C THR A 228 5.24 -15.82 3.51
N PRO A 229 4.70 -15.40 2.35
CA PRO A 229 3.50 -14.58 2.28
C PRO A 229 2.28 -15.20 2.98
N GLU A 230 2.16 -16.53 2.95
CA GLU A 230 1.03 -17.26 3.54
C GLU A 230 1.08 -17.29 5.08
N ALA A 231 2.27 -17.38 5.66
CA ALA A 231 2.43 -17.24 7.11
C ALA A 231 2.24 -15.77 7.53
N TRP A 232 2.78 -14.85 6.75
CA TRP A 232 2.66 -13.41 6.99
C TRP A 232 1.19 -12.94 7.07
N VAL A 233 0.32 -13.40 6.17
CA VAL A 233 -1.08 -12.94 6.16
C VAL A 233 -1.83 -13.32 7.43
N GLY A 234 -1.56 -14.48 8.01
CA GLY A 234 -2.12 -14.88 9.30
C GLY A 234 -1.70 -13.92 10.41
N TRP A 235 -0.40 -13.72 10.57
CA TRP A 235 0.16 -12.81 11.57
C TRP A 235 -0.35 -11.37 11.41
N MET A 236 -0.39 -10.86 10.19
CA MET A 236 -0.86 -9.50 9.94
C MET A 236 -2.36 -9.34 10.14
N THR A 237 -3.16 -10.38 9.88
CA THR A 237 -4.60 -10.41 10.18
C THR A 237 -4.83 -10.35 11.70
N ASP A 238 -4.06 -11.14 12.46
CA ASP A 238 -4.14 -11.15 13.93
C ASP A 238 -3.74 -9.77 14.49
N TYR A 239 -2.71 -9.14 13.92
CA TYR A 239 -2.29 -7.79 14.32
C TYR A 239 -3.37 -6.73 14.01
N GLU A 240 -3.97 -6.77 12.82
CA GLU A 240 -5.09 -5.86 12.49
C GLU A 240 -6.23 -6.03 13.48
N GLN A 241 -6.63 -7.27 13.76
CA GLN A 241 -7.69 -7.55 14.72
C GLN A 241 -7.35 -7.07 16.13
N TYR A 242 -6.10 -7.22 16.57
CA TYR A 242 -5.59 -6.71 17.83
C TYR A 242 -5.74 -5.18 17.93
N ILE A 243 -5.22 -4.46 16.93
CA ILE A 243 -5.29 -2.99 16.87
C ILE A 243 -6.74 -2.50 16.85
N ARG A 244 -7.60 -3.10 16.02
CA ARG A 244 -9.02 -2.76 15.93
C ARG A 244 -9.74 -2.99 17.24
N THR A 245 -9.49 -4.11 17.89
CA THR A 245 -10.09 -4.47 19.19
C THR A 245 -9.64 -3.50 20.28
N LYS A 246 -8.35 -3.20 20.35
CA LYS A 246 -7.78 -2.30 21.35
C LYS A 246 -8.24 -0.85 21.16
N ALA A 247 -8.33 -0.39 19.93
CA ALA A 247 -8.81 0.95 19.59
C ALA A 247 -10.36 1.06 19.70
N GLY A 248 -11.10 -0.06 19.72
CA GLY A 248 -12.57 -0.07 19.73
C GLY A 248 -13.19 0.45 18.42
N ARG A 249 -12.43 0.54 17.33
CA ARG A 249 -12.83 1.04 16.01
C ARG A 249 -11.93 0.52 14.90
N ASP A 250 -12.38 0.65 13.66
CA ASP A 250 -11.52 0.44 12.51
C ASP A 250 -10.39 1.47 12.47
N VAL A 251 -9.15 0.99 12.32
CA VAL A 251 -7.94 1.81 12.19
C VAL A 251 -7.35 1.56 10.81
N PRO A 252 -7.25 2.56 9.93
CA PRO A 252 -6.54 2.41 8.68
C PRO A 252 -5.07 2.04 8.92
N ILE A 253 -4.61 0.93 8.31
CA ILE A 253 -3.24 0.45 8.43
C ILE A 253 -2.54 0.60 7.07
N TYR A 254 -1.32 1.13 7.11
CA TYR A 254 -0.47 1.35 5.95
C TYR A 254 0.83 0.58 6.13
N LEU A 255 1.11 -0.34 5.21
CA LEU A 255 2.35 -1.10 5.20
C LEU A 255 3.40 -0.26 4.47
N THR A 256 4.01 0.69 5.18
CA THR A 256 4.89 1.69 4.57
C THR A 256 6.25 1.15 4.16
N GLU A 257 6.59 -0.05 4.65
CA GLU A 257 7.66 -0.88 4.10
C GLU A 257 7.32 -2.36 4.18
N MET A 258 7.62 -3.09 3.12
CA MET A 258 7.59 -4.54 3.07
C MET A 258 8.40 -5.05 1.89
N GLY A 259 9.20 -6.11 2.08
CA GLY A 259 9.99 -6.68 1.00
C GLY A 259 10.68 -7.98 1.38
N TRP A 260 11.22 -8.65 0.38
CA TRP A 260 12.15 -9.78 0.51
C TRP A 260 13.39 -9.50 -0.33
N PRO A 261 14.59 -9.54 0.26
CA PRO A 261 15.82 -9.36 -0.48
C PRO A 261 16.20 -10.61 -1.28
N SER A 262 16.81 -10.39 -2.44
CA SER A 262 17.33 -11.48 -3.31
C SER A 262 18.83 -11.71 -3.16
N HIS A 263 19.38 -11.45 -1.96
CA HIS A 263 20.79 -11.64 -1.67
C HIS A 263 21.19 -13.12 -1.50
N GLN A 264 22.49 -13.40 -1.56
CA GLN A 264 23.05 -14.74 -1.44
C GLN A 264 23.47 -15.10 0.01
N GLY A 265 23.21 -14.22 0.96
CA GLY A 265 23.46 -14.43 2.39
C GLY A 265 22.36 -15.25 3.09
N PRO A 266 22.47 -15.42 4.42
CA PRO A 266 21.43 -16.07 5.21
C PRO A 266 20.06 -15.42 4.99
N CYS A 267 18.99 -16.21 4.94
CA CYS A 267 17.61 -15.79 4.66
C CYS A 267 17.34 -15.23 3.25
N GLY A 268 18.36 -15.03 2.41
CA GLY A 268 18.20 -14.54 1.05
C GLY A 268 17.31 -15.44 0.20
N LYS A 269 16.64 -14.85 -0.77
CA LYS A 269 15.79 -15.55 -1.74
C LYS A 269 16.39 -15.43 -3.14
N SER A 270 16.04 -16.34 -4.04
CA SER A 270 16.31 -16.10 -5.45
C SER A 270 15.43 -14.95 -5.97
N GLU A 271 15.85 -14.27 -7.03
CA GLU A 271 15.04 -13.23 -7.69
C GLU A 271 13.66 -13.75 -8.14
N THR A 272 13.61 -15.03 -8.58
CA THR A 272 12.34 -15.69 -8.90
C THR A 272 11.45 -15.84 -7.67
N THR A 273 12.02 -16.18 -6.52
CA THR A 273 11.27 -16.28 -5.26
C THR A 273 10.83 -14.90 -4.77
N GLN A 274 11.67 -13.86 -4.90
CA GLN A 274 11.32 -12.48 -4.61
C GLN A 274 10.08 -12.06 -5.43
N ALA A 275 10.10 -12.30 -6.74
CA ALA A 275 8.99 -12.00 -7.63
C ALA A 275 7.70 -12.74 -7.25
N LEU A 276 7.83 -14.04 -6.96
CA LEU A 276 6.72 -14.88 -6.53
C LEU A 276 6.11 -14.40 -5.21
N TYR A 277 6.95 -14.09 -4.22
CA TYR A 277 6.50 -13.61 -2.91
C TYR A 277 5.84 -12.23 -3.02
N MET A 278 6.37 -11.35 -3.86
CA MET A 278 5.73 -10.08 -4.17
C MET A 278 4.32 -10.26 -4.71
N ALA A 279 4.11 -11.12 -5.72
CA ALA A 279 2.78 -11.33 -6.27
C ALA A 279 1.80 -11.81 -5.21
N ARG A 280 2.19 -12.80 -4.41
CA ARG A 280 1.32 -13.38 -3.40
C ARG A 280 1.04 -12.41 -2.25
N ILE A 281 2.03 -11.68 -1.74
CA ILE A 281 1.80 -10.78 -0.63
C ILE A 281 0.90 -9.61 -1.00
N TYR A 282 1.00 -9.05 -2.21
CA TYR A 282 0.10 -7.99 -2.64
C TYR A 282 -1.35 -8.45 -2.70
N PHE A 283 -1.62 -9.65 -3.22
CA PHE A 283 -2.98 -10.21 -3.23
C PHE A 283 -3.46 -10.55 -1.82
N LEU A 284 -2.62 -11.10 -0.97
CA LEU A 284 -2.95 -11.43 0.42
C LEU A 284 -3.18 -10.17 1.27
N ALA A 285 -2.41 -9.10 1.07
CA ALA A 285 -2.64 -7.83 1.76
C ALA A 285 -4.03 -7.24 1.46
N ARG A 286 -4.60 -7.53 0.27
CA ARG A 286 -5.96 -7.14 -0.09
C ARG A 286 -7.04 -7.88 0.70
N THR A 287 -6.72 -9.01 1.31
CA THR A 287 -7.69 -9.79 2.10
C THR A 287 -7.80 -9.31 3.54
N ILE A 288 -6.85 -8.50 4.02
CA ILE A 288 -6.83 -8.02 5.40
C ILE A 288 -7.67 -6.74 5.51
N PRO A 289 -8.70 -6.72 6.38
CA PRO A 289 -9.47 -5.52 6.63
C PRO A 289 -8.56 -4.34 7.02
N ASN A 290 -9.00 -3.12 6.72
CA ASN A 290 -8.32 -1.89 7.10
C ASN A 290 -6.91 -1.65 6.53
N VAL A 291 -6.27 -2.61 5.86
CA VAL A 291 -5.02 -2.37 5.12
C VAL A 291 -5.34 -1.55 3.87
N LYS A 292 -4.76 -0.36 3.78
CA LYS A 292 -5.07 0.64 2.72
C LYS A 292 -4.02 0.68 1.62
N GLY A 293 -2.85 0.12 1.85
CA GLY A 293 -1.78 0.08 0.87
C GLY A 293 -0.51 -0.54 1.41
N MET A 294 0.39 -0.82 0.47
CA MET A 294 1.70 -1.37 0.76
C MET A 294 2.74 -0.72 -0.16
N TRP A 295 3.84 -0.27 0.43
CA TRP A 295 5.03 0.20 -0.29
C TRP A 295 6.09 -0.89 -0.23
N TRP A 296 6.45 -1.38 -1.44
CA TRP A 296 7.55 -2.33 -1.55
C TRP A 296 8.88 -1.63 -1.24
N PHE A 297 9.70 -2.25 -0.44
CA PHE A 297 11.09 -1.87 -0.22
C PHE A 297 11.96 -2.83 -1.05
N ASP A 298 12.64 -2.38 -2.16
CA ASP A 298 12.63 -1.04 -2.68
C ASP A 298 12.67 -1.02 -4.23
N LEU A 299 12.97 0.14 -4.86
CA LEU A 299 12.90 0.29 -6.31
C LEU A 299 14.09 -0.36 -7.03
N TYR A 300 15.30 -0.12 -6.56
CA TYR A 300 16.53 -0.63 -7.18
C TYR A 300 17.53 -1.02 -6.11
N ASN A 301 18.41 -1.96 -6.45
CA ASN A 301 19.46 -2.42 -5.54
C ASN A 301 20.33 -1.26 -5.09
N ASP A 302 20.55 -1.11 -3.79
CA ASP A 302 21.32 0.00 -3.20
C ASP A 302 22.85 -0.17 -3.31
N GLY A 303 23.31 -1.33 -3.78
CA GLY A 303 24.72 -1.59 -3.98
C GLY A 303 25.03 -2.94 -4.63
N PRO A 304 26.31 -3.18 -4.97
CA PRO A 304 26.75 -4.32 -5.77
C PRO A 304 26.99 -5.61 -4.98
N ASP A 305 27.04 -5.54 -3.64
CA ASP A 305 27.34 -6.72 -2.83
C ASP A 305 26.14 -7.68 -2.77
N ARG A 306 26.26 -8.81 -3.44
CA ARG A 306 25.23 -9.85 -3.50
C ARG A 306 25.03 -10.58 -2.17
N TYR A 307 25.90 -10.40 -1.21
CA TYR A 307 25.78 -11.01 0.12
C TYR A 307 25.19 -10.02 1.15
N ASP A 308 25.22 -8.73 0.86
CA ASP A 308 24.56 -7.72 1.69
C ASP A 308 23.06 -7.71 1.43
N GLN A 309 22.30 -7.87 2.50
CA GLN A 309 20.84 -7.86 2.44
C GLN A 309 20.29 -6.55 1.90
N GLU A 310 20.79 -5.42 2.41
CA GLU A 310 20.29 -4.08 2.07
C GLU A 310 20.55 -3.74 0.60
N HIS A 311 21.61 -4.29 0.02
CA HIS A 311 21.92 -4.09 -1.40
C HIS A 311 20.99 -4.82 -2.37
N ASN A 312 20.05 -5.69 -1.90
CA ASN A 312 19.38 -6.63 -2.79
C ASN A 312 17.85 -6.67 -2.68
N PHE A 313 17.22 -5.66 -2.08
CA PHE A 313 15.77 -5.55 -2.02
C PHE A 313 15.14 -5.10 -3.34
N GLY A 314 15.88 -4.39 -4.18
CA GLY A 314 15.39 -3.74 -5.38
C GLY A 314 14.61 -4.63 -6.35
N LEU A 315 13.69 -4.02 -7.09
CA LEU A 315 12.99 -4.60 -8.25
C LEU A 315 13.81 -4.43 -9.53
N LEU A 316 14.71 -3.47 -9.52
CA LEU A 316 15.67 -3.18 -10.56
C LEU A 316 17.07 -3.44 -10.00
N ASN A 317 18.01 -3.73 -10.87
CA ASN A 317 19.43 -3.68 -10.54
C ASN A 317 19.91 -2.23 -10.42
N GLU A 318 21.13 -1.99 -9.94
CA GLU A 318 21.71 -0.64 -9.83
C GLU A 318 21.74 0.14 -11.15
N ASP A 319 21.88 -0.57 -12.29
CA ASP A 319 21.86 -0.01 -13.63
C ASP A 319 20.44 0.22 -14.17
N LEU A 320 19.41 0.03 -13.36
CA LEU A 320 17.99 0.08 -13.67
C LEU A 320 17.51 -1.02 -14.63
N SER A 321 18.30 -2.05 -14.88
CA SER A 321 17.80 -3.22 -15.60
C SER A 321 16.79 -3.99 -14.76
N PRO A 322 15.68 -4.48 -15.35
CA PRO A 322 14.60 -5.10 -14.58
C PRO A 322 14.95 -6.49 -14.06
N LYS A 323 14.66 -6.74 -12.78
CA LYS A 323 14.63 -8.07 -12.19
C LYS A 323 13.26 -8.73 -12.46
N PRO A 324 13.11 -10.05 -12.28
CA PRO A 324 11.81 -10.75 -12.42
C PRO A 324 10.68 -10.10 -11.60
N ALA A 325 10.99 -9.54 -10.43
CA ALA A 325 10.02 -8.87 -9.57
C ALA A 325 9.41 -7.60 -10.21
N TYR A 326 10.17 -6.84 -11.01
CA TYR A 326 9.66 -5.71 -11.76
C TYR A 326 8.62 -6.15 -12.81
N ILE A 327 8.92 -7.21 -13.56
CA ILE A 327 8.02 -7.77 -14.57
C ILE A 327 6.74 -8.33 -13.91
N MET A 328 6.92 -8.99 -12.75
CA MET A 328 5.82 -9.50 -11.95
C MET A 328 4.88 -8.38 -11.51
N MET A 329 5.42 -7.29 -10.96
CA MET A 329 4.61 -6.14 -10.53
C MET A 329 3.79 -5.58 -11.69
N LYS A 330 4.40 -5.40 -12.86
CA LYS A 330 3.69 -4.93 -14.04
C LYS A 330 2.48 -5.79 -14.42
N ALA A 331 2.58 -7.10 -14.19
CA ALA A 331 1.49 -8.04 -14.50
C ALA A 331 0.36 -7.99 -13.46
N ILE A 332 0.67 -7.81 -12.16
CA ILE A 332 -0.32 -7.90 -11.07
C ILE A 332 -0.94 -6.56 -10.69
N ALA A 333 -0.20 -5.44 -10.84
CA ALA A 333 -0.60 -4.12 -10.34
C ALA A 333 -2.01 -3.68 -10.77
N PRO A 334 -2.46 -3.89 -12.02
CA PRO A 334 -3.80 -3.49 -12.44
C PRO A 334 -4.92 -4.13 -11.61
N VAL A 335 -4.76 -5.41 -11.23
CA VAL A 335 -5.77 -6.09 -10.41
C VAL A 335 -5.65 -5.67 -8.94
N VAL A 336 -4.44 -5.66 -8.40
CA VAL A 336 -4.19 -5.27 -6.99
C VAL A 336 -4.71 -3.86 -6.71
N ARG A 337 -4.46 -2.92 -7.62
CA ARG A 337 -4.78 -1.50 -7.46
C ARG A 337 -6.25 -1.18 -7.69
N ASP A 338 -6.81 -1.70 -8.80
CA ASP A 338 -8.04 -1.18 -9.39
C ASP A 338 -9.28 -2.02 -9.10
N PHE A 339 -9.12 -3.23 -8.56
CA PHE A 339 -10.22 -4.13 -8.26
C PHE A 339 -10.46 -4.21 -6.75
N THR A 340 -11.71 -4.39 -6.37
CA THR A 340 -12.12 -4.63 -4.97
C THR A 340 -12.11 -6.11 -4.68
N TYR A 341 -11.55 -6.50 -3.53
CA TYR A 341 -11.56 -7.89 -3.06
C TYR A 341 -12.99 -8.31 -2.66
N ASP A 342 -13.40 -9.47 -3.14
CA ASP A 342 -14.71 -10.09 -2.81
C ASP A 342 -14.48 -11.26 -1.84
N ALA A 343 -14.59 -10.96 -0.54
CA ALA A 343 -14.36 -11.95 0.50
C ALA A 343 -15.40 -13.09 0.47
N GLN A 344 -16.63 -12.82 0.04
CA GLN A 344 -17.69 -13.84 0.02
C GLN A 344 -17.50 -14.87 -1.07
N ALA A 345 -16.94 -14.47 -2.19
CA ALA A 345 -16.64 -15.36 -3.30
C ALA A 345 -15.28 -16.06 -3.17
N SER A 346 -14.42 -15.60 -2.25
CA SER A 346 -13.05 -16.07 -2.09
C SER A 346 -12.92 -17.23 -1.13
N SER A 347 -11.88 -18.05 -1.31
CA SER A 347 -11.49 -19.15 -0.41
C SER A 347 -9.98 -19.09 -0.15
N LEU A 348 -9.62 -19.14 1.14
CA LEU A 348 -8.26 -19.24 1.64
C LEU A 348 -8.14 -20.56 2.42
N GLU A 349 -8.10 -21.67 1.70
CA GLU A 349 -7.90 -22.99 2.27
C GLU A 349 -6.40 -23.26 2.46
N GLN A 350 -6.07 -24.25 3.30
CA GLN A 350 -4.68 -24.63 3.49
C GLN A 350 -4.05 -25.05 2.15
N ASN A 351 -3.04 -24.29 1.74
CA ASN A 351 -2.27 -24.50 0.51
C ASN A 351 -3.07 -24.33 -0.82
N LEU A 352 -4.27 -23.77 -0.78
CA LEU A 352 -5.05 -23.43 -1.97
C LEU A 352 -5.73 -22.07 -1.76
N TYR A 353 -5.40 -21.12 -2.60
CA TYR A 353 -5.87 -19.74 -2.54
C TYR A 353 -6.66 -19.43 -3.80
N GLN A 354 -7.89 -18.96 -3.62
CA GLN A 354 -8.79 -18.57 -4.71
C GLN A 354 -9.42 -17.23 -4.31
N LEU A 355 -8.81 -16.14 -4.76
CA LEU A 355 -9.19 -14.78 -4.41
C LEU A 355 -9.98 -14.15 -5.56
N HIS A 356 -11.20 -13.75 -5.30
CA HIS A 356 -12.04 -13.06 -6.26
C HIS A 356 -11.92 -11.54 -6.10
N PHE A 357 -11.87 -10.86 -7.25
CA PHE A 357 -11.79 -9.41 -7.33
C PHE A 357 -12.80 -8.89 -8.34
N THR A 358 -13.38 -7.71 -8.06
CA THR A 358 -14.42 -7.10 -8.90
C THR A 358 -14.10 -5.64 -9.21
N LYS A 359 -14.49 -5.19 -10.44
CA LYS A 359 -14.42 -3.80 -10.84
C LYS A 359 -15.62 -3.52 -11.78
N GLY A 360 -16.65 -2.88 -11.26
CA GLY A 360 -17.93 -2.79 -11.99
C GLY A 360 -18.47 -4.17 -12.33
N ASN A 361 -18.64 -4.46 -13.63
CA ASN A 361 -19.08 -5.77 -14.11
C ASN A 361 -17.93 -6.77 -14.36
N GLU A 362 -16.69 -6.33 -14.22
CA GLU A 362 -15.54 -7.21 -14.38
C GLU A 362 -15.32 -8.06 -13.13
N ARG A 363 -15.03 -9.35 -13.34
CA ARG A 363 -14.66 -10.30 -12.29
C ARG A 363 -13.38 -11.01 -12.66
N VAL A 364 -12.48 -11.11 -11.69
CA VAL A 364 -11.18 -11.75 -11.83
C VAL A 364 -11.00 -12.74 -10.68
N LEU A 365 -10.56 -13.95 -10.99
CA LEU A 365 -10.07 -14.94 -10.05
C LEU A 365 -8.53 -14.90 -10.06
N VAL A 366 -7.93 -14.74 -8.90
CA VAL A 366 -6.50 -14.92 -8.68
C VAL A 366 -6.32 -16.18 -7.85
N ALA A 367 -5.63 -17.19 -8.39
CA ALA A 367 -5.54 -18.48 -7.73
C ALA A 367 -4.14 -19.10 -7.81
N TRP A 368 -3.72 -19.75 -6.74
CA TRP A 368 -2.47 -20.53 -6.67
C TRP A 368 -2.56 -21.65 -5.64
N ALA A 369 -1.66 -22.63 -5.76
CA ALA A 369 -1.53 -23.72 -4.81
C ALA A 369 -0.09 -23.80 -4.28
N ILE A 370 0.08 -24.09 -2.99
CA ILE A 370 1.39 -24.25 -2.35
C ILE A 370 1.70 -25.74 -2.22
N GLY A 371 2.96 -26.09 -2.47
CA GLY A 371 3.42 -27.48 -2.43
C GLY A 371 3.07 -28.25 -3.70
N LYS A 372 2.13 -29.21 -3.64
CA LYS A 372 1.77 -29.98 -4.82
C LYS A 372 0.82 -29.21 -5.74
N PRO A 373 0.99 -29.31 -7.07
CA PRO A 373 0.02 -28.75 -8.03
C PRO A 373 -1.39 -29.29 -7.76
N ARG A 374 -2.41 -28.44 -7.98
CA ARG A 374 -3.83 -28.79 -7.83
C ARG A 374 -4.63 -28.36 -9.06
N ASP A 375 -5.49 -29.25 -9.53
CA ASP A 375 -6.44 -28.93 -10.56
C ASP A 375 -7.74 -28.41 -9.93
N VAL A 376 -8.18 -27.24 -10.33
CA VAL A 376 -9.45 -26.64 -9.90
C VAL A 376 -10.36 -26.38 -11.09
N GLN A 377 -11.68 -26.63 -10.89
CA GLN A 377 -12.67 -26.28 -11.89
C GLN A 377 -13.01 -24.79 -11.77
N VAL A 378 -12.78 -24.05 -12.83
CA VAL A 378 -13.12 -22.63 -12.92
C VAL A 378 -14.25 -22.44 -13.92
N VAL A 379 -15.27 -21.67 -13.50
CA VAL A 379 -16.41 -21.32 -14.34
C VAL A 379 -16.37 -19.82 -14.64
N SER A 380 -16.45 -19.46 -15.90
CA SER A 380 -16.49 -18.08 -16.38
C SER A 380 -17.80 -17.81 -17.11
N GLN A 381 -18.41 -16.64 -16.88
CA GLN A 381 -19.53 -16.12 -17.65
C GLN A 381 -19.06 -15.34 -18.90
N ALA A 382 -17.85 -15.61 -19.37
CA ALA A 382 -17.34 -15.00 -20.59
C ALA A 382 -18.27 -15.31 -21.77
N SER A 383 -18.49 -14.31 -22.61
CA SER A 383 -19.26 -14.51 -23.86
C SER A 383 -18.66 -15.66 -24.67
N MET A 384 -19.52 -16.55 -25.22
CA MET A 384 -19.09 -17.65 -26.10
C MET A 384 -18.23 -17.18 -27.27
N ASN A 385 -18.31 -15.91 -27.65
CA ASN A 385 -17.58 -15.28 -28.73
C ASN A 385 -16.42 -14.40 -28.29
N GLY A 386 -16.19 -14.26 -26.97
CA GLY A 386 -15.11 -13.45 -26.40
C GLY A 386 -13.92 -14.28 -25.90
N PRO A 387 -12.72 -13.68 -25.80
CA PRO A 387 -11.55 -14.37 -25.26
C PRO A 387 -11.73 -14.65 -23.76
N VAL A 388 -11.37 -15.85 -23.29
CA VAL A 388 -11.08 -16.10 -21.88
C VAL A 388 -9.63 -15.75 -21.65
N ARG A 389 -9.40 -14.62 -21.00
CA ARG A 389 -8.05 -14.08 -20.79
C ARG A 389 -7.47 -14.52 -19.46
N MET A 390 -6.18 -14.84 -19.49
CA MET A 390 -5.44 -15.27 -18.31
C MET A 390 -4.01 -14.71 -18.35
N ILE A 391 -3.51 -14.32 -17.18
CA ILE A 391 -2.08 -14.12 -16.96
C ILE A 391 -1.59 -15.30 -16.12
N ASP A 392 -0.66 -16.08 -16.63
CA ASP A 392 0.11 -17.03 -15.85
C ASP A 392 1.37 -16.32 -15.36
N THR A 393 1.44 -16.02 -14.07
CA THR A 393 2.54 -15.21 -13.54
C THR A 393 3.88 -15.95 -13.54
N ALA A 394 3.90 -17.27 -13.78
CA ALA A 394 5.13 -17.99 -14.07
C ALA A 394 5.78 -17.55 -15.39
N TYR A 395 5.02 -16.88 -16.24
CA TYR A 395 5.43 -16.33 -17.54
C TYR A 395 4.92 -14.89 -17.67
N ALA A 396 5.12 -14.09 -16.62
CA ALA A 396 4.59 -12.74 -16.50
C ALA A 396 4.95 -11.82 -17.69
N GLU A 397 6.10 -12.05 -18.32
CA GLU A 397 6.56 -11.34 -19.51
C GLU A 397 5.66 -11.50 -20.74
N ARG A 398 4.86 -12.58 -20.79
CA ARG A 398 3.90 -12.81 -21.90
C ARG A 398 2.64 -11.96 -21.77
N GLY A 399 2.43 -11.36 -20.59
CA GLY A 399 1.22 -10.60 -20.32
C GLY A 399 -0.06 -11.43 -20.35
N GLU A 400 -1.16 -10.79 -20.66
CA GLU A 400 -2.48 -11.43 -20.75
C GLU A 400 -2.66 -12.16 -22.09
N VAL A 401 -2.93 -13.45 -22.02
CA VAL A 401 -3.11 -14.32 -23.21
C VAL A 401 -4.54 -14.83 -23.32
N ASP A 402 -5.00 -15.12 -24.55
CA ASP A 402 -6.26 -15.81 -24.81
C ASP A 402 -6.06 -17.31 -24.54
N SER A 403 -6.71 -17.80 -23.50
CA SER A 403 -6.68 -19.22 -23.09
C SER A 403 -7.89 -20.03 -23.56
N ARG A 404 -8.71 -19.50 -24.49
CA ARG A 404 -9.98 -20.07 -24.91
C ARG A 404 -9.91 -21.54 -25.34
N GLN A 405 -8.80 -21.96 -25.94
CA GLN A 405 -8.62 -23.35 -26.40
C GLN A 405 -8.65 -24.36 -25.24
N SER A 406 -8.41 -23.91 -24.02
CA SER A 406 -8.45 -24.73 -22.80
C SER A 406 -9.82 -24.78 -22.14
N TRP A 407 -10.82 -24.06 -22.67
CA TRP A 407 -12.14 -23.90 -22.08
C TRP A 407 -13.22 -24.54 -22.92
N ARG A 408 -14.16 -25.21 -22.24
CA ARG A 408 -15.43 -25.72 -22.84
C ARG A 408 -16.52 -24.69 -22.55
N CYS A 409 -17.17 -24.22 -23.61
CA CYS A 409 -18.21 -23.18 -23.48
C CYS A 409 -19.54 -23.73 -24.00
N GLU A 410 -20.57 -23.77 -23.12
CA GLU A 410 -21.93 -24.21 -23.40
C GLU A 410 -22.93 -23.33 -22.65
N GLY A 411 -24.08 -22.99 -23.25
CA GLY A 411 -25.16 -22.26 -22.59
C GLY A 411 -24.78 -20.88 -22.01
N GLY A 412 -23.76 -20.21 -22.60
CA GLY A 412 -23.28 -18.89 -22.12
C GLY A 412 -22.28 -18.96 -20.95
N GLN A 413 -21.86 -20.15 -20.53
CA GLN A 413 -20.83 -20.37 -19.56
C GLN A 413 -19.65 -21.12 -20.18
N CYS A 414 -18.45 -20.76 -19.71
CA CYS A 414 -17.22 -21.48 -20.05
C CYS A 414 -16.64 -22.10 -18.80
N SER A 415 -16.18 -23.35 -18.88
CA SER A 415 -15.52 -24.04 -17.77
C SER A 415 -14.19 -24.65 -18.23
N ALA A 416 -13.22 -24.68 -17.32
CA ALA A 416 -11.93 -25.31 -17.53
C ALA A 416 -11.41 -25.91 -16.24
N SER A 417 -10.61 -27.00 -16.35
CA SER A 417 -9.74 -27.45 -15.29
C SER A 417 -8.41 -26.72 -15.38
N ILE A 418 -8.11 -25.91 -14.38
CA ILE A 418 -6.89 -25.10 -14.34
C ILE A 418 -5.90 -25.74 -13.34
N ASN A 419 -4.73 -26.10 -13.82
CA ASN A 419 -3.64 -26.58 -12.96
C ASN A 419 -3.00 -25.39 -12.24
N LEU A 420 -3.12 -25.35 -10.93
CA LEU A 420 -2.56 -24.33 -10.06
C LEU A 420 -1.25 -24.82 -9.47
N ILE A 421 -0.25 -23.96 -9.52
CA ILE A 421 1.07 -24.09 -8.91
C ILE A 421 1.30 -22.93 -7.95
N ASN A 422 2.50 -22.79 -7.41
CA ASN A 422 2.86 -21.70 -6.49
C ASN A 422 2.86 -20.30 -7.13
N PHE A 423 2.84 -20.18 -8.47
CA PHE A 423 2.67 -18.90 -9.17
C PHE A 423 1.19 -18.58 -9.35
N PRO A 424 0.72 -17.40 -8.89
CA PRO A 424 -0.67 -17.01 -9.09
C PRO A 424 -1.07 -17.00 -10.58
N LYS A 425 -2.26 -17.48 -10.86
CA LYS A 425 -2.91 -17.29 -12.17
C LYS A 425 -4.02 -16.25 -12.02
N ILE A 426 -4.04 -15.28 -12.89
CA ILE A 426 -5.05 -14.22 -12.94
C ILE A 426 -5.99 -14.52 -14.09
N ILE A 427 -7.22 -14.89 -13.78
CA ILE A 427 -8.21 -15.41 -14.74
C ILE A 427 -9.39 -14.46 -14.80
N ARG A 428 -9.71 -13.93 -15.97
CA ARG A 428 -10.89 -13.09 -16.17
C ARG A 428 -12.13 -13.94 -16.31
N LEU A 429 -13.11 -13.74 -15.41
CA LEU A 429 -14.36 -14.53 -15.33
C LEU A 429 -15.54 -13.87 -16.04
N SER A 430 -15.43 -12.64 -16.49
CA SER A 430 -16.47 -11.91 -17.22
C SER A 430 -15.90 -11.23 -18.46
N PRO A 431 -16.76 -10.93 -19.47
CA PRO A 431 -16.31 -10.20 -20.65
C PRO A 431 -15.68 -8.86 -20.25
N VAL A 432 -14.55 -8.52 -20.86
CA VAL A 432 -14.02 -7.16 -20.80
C VAL A 432 -15.02 -6.27 -21.54
N SER A 433 -15.66 -5.33 -20.85
CA SER A 433 -16.40 -4.28 -21.50
C SER A 433 -15.40 -3.43 -22.30
N HIS A 434 -15.37 -3.56 -23.60
CA HIS A 434 -14.67 -2.61 -24.47
C HIS A 434 -15.40 -1.29 -24.30
N GLY A 435 -14.79 -0.39 -23.52
CA GLY A 435 -15.22 1.01 -23.44
C GLY A 435 -15.35 1.53 -24.87
N GLY A 436 -16.55 2.04 -25.21
CA GLY A 436 -16.94 2.39 -26.55
C GLY A 436 -15.88 3.24 -27.25
N GLN A 437 -15.39 2.72 -28.38
CA GLN A 437 -14.85 3.56 -29.42
C GLN A 437 -15.95 4.55 -29.80
N MET A 438 -15.80 5.82 -29.44
CA MET A 438 -16.61 6.88 -30.01
C MET A 438 -16.48 6.77 -31.56
N ALA A 439 -17.56 6.39 -32.21
CA ALA A 439 -17.67 6.51 -33.63
C ALA A 439 -17.39 7.97 -33.99
N ARG A 440 -16.29 8.23 -34.69
CA ARG A 440 -16.09 9.47 -35.42
C ARG A 440 -17.19 9.49 -36.49
N LYS A 441 -18.17 10.37 -36.33
CA LYS A 441 -19.03 10.77 -37.43
C LYS A 441 -18.15 11.54 -38.42
N GLU A 442 -18.09 11.09 -39.65
CA GLU A 442 -17.64 11.83 -40.80
C GLU A 442 -18.52 13.06 -41.03
#